data_f092a40eb16bc96535b8ac200c264863
#
_entry.id   f092a40eb16bc96535b8ac200c264863
#
_cell.length_a   1.000
_cell.length_b   1.000
_cell.length_c   1.000
_cell.angle_alpha   90.00
_cell.angle_beta   90.00
_cell.angle_gamma   90.00
#
_symmetry.space_group_name_H-M   'P 1'
#
loop_
_entity.id
_entity.type
_entity.pdbx_description
1 polymer ?
#
loop_
_entity_poly.entity_id
_entity_poly.type
_entity_poly.pdbx_seq_one_letter_code
_entity_poly.pdbx_strand_id
1 'polypeptide(L)'
;MVSKLALNTYVFSSESSEKAGERGTDMTVRWYRRMLIILLVFAVTVGGSYCFLQIKREELKKEVSAGTGSENLLIPGGMPIGIYMETDGVMVLGTDEIKSSDGSSTSPAKHLVKDGDYIVGIDEEEVENKQELIEVMQNMSKKTVILHLRRKMEYIDVKIHPAKDEEGKYKLGIWVRDNVQGLGTITFLNANSEFGALGHGIHDVDTSELLEISEGTLYETSIQNIKKGQNGSPGGMEGIIVYNHYNVLGSITSNTETGIYGKIDRVDKVFKKQEAYPSGSKEEIKTGKAYIRCAVSGEVKDYEIQITKIDLHPGEVNKGIEIRVTDEELLRITGGIVQGMSGSPILQDGKIVGAVTHVFVQDSTKGYGIFIENMLENLDE
;
A
#
# COMPACT_ATOMS: atom_id res chain seq x y z
N MET A 1 83.34 -43.15 14.58
CA MET A 1 82.07 -43.83 14.22
C MET A 1 80.86 -43.07 14.70
N VAL A 2 80.87 -41.70 14.54
CA VAL A 2 79.83 -40.84 15.05
C VAL A 2 79.33 -39.83 14.00
N SER A 3 79.84 -39.84 12.72
CA SER A 3 79.52 -38.87 11.71
C SER A 3 78.50 -39.28 10.63
N LYS A 4 77.96 -40.52 10.69
CA LYS A 4 76.99 -41.03 9.69
C LYS A 4 75.51 -41.02 10.16
N LEU A 5 75.22 -40.80 11.47
CA LEU A 5 73.85 -40.80 11.96
C LEU A 5 73.19 -39.39 11.92
N ALA A 6 74.02 -38.34 11.89
CA ALA A 6 73.46 -36.94 11.87
C ALA A 6 73.00 -36.48 10.47
N LEU A 7 73.53 -37.08 9.39
CA LEU A 7 73.18 -36.69 8.02
C LEU A 7 71.85 -37.31 7.53
N ASN A 8 71.43 -38.46 8.08
CA ASN A 8 70.21 -39.13 7.66
C ASN A 8 68.91 -38.50 8.33
N THR A 9 69.08 -37.86 9.48
CA THR A 9 67.92 -37.17 10.14
C THR A 9 67.57 -35.82 9.51
N TYR A 10 68.56 -35.14 8.92
CA TYR A 10 68.33 -33.85 8.27
C TYR A 10 67.69 -33.97 6.87
N VAL A 11 68.02 -35.04 6.13
CA VAL A 11 67.43 -35.31 4.82
C VAL A 11 65.94 -35.72 4.91
N PHE A 12 65.56 -36.44 6.01
CA PHE A 12 64.16 -36.85 6.20
C PHE A 12 63.24 -35.72 6.65
N SER A 13 63.76 -34.68 7.35
CA SER A 13 62.98 -33.52 7.76
C SER A 13 62.73 -32.51 6.65
N SER A 14 63.66 -32.40 5.67
CA SER A 14 63.47 -31.47 4.54
C SER A 14 62.47 -32.01 3.50
N GLU A 15 62.47 -33.30 3.20
CA GLU A 15 61.50 -33.89 2.26
C GLU A 15 60.10 -33.96 2.80
N SER A 16 59.89 -34.15 4.13
CA SER A 16 58.56 -34.12 4.72
C SER A 16 57.98 -32.72 4.83
N SER A 17 58.82 -31.68 5.01
CA SER A 17 58.41 -30.28 5.06
C SER A 17 58.04 -29.77 3.66
N GLU A 18 58.77 -30.14 2.63
CA GLU A 18 58.50 -29.74 1.25
C GLU A 18 57.21 -30.38 0.71
N LYS A 19 56.98 -31.66 0.97
CA LYS A 19 55.71 -32.36 0.60
C LYS A 19 54.50 -31.90 1.40
N ALA A 20 54.65 -31.37 2.61
CA ALA A 20 53.57 -30.77 3.39
C ALA A 20 53.23 -29.37 2.89
N GLY A 21 54.21 -28.58 2.46
CA GLY A 21 54.03 -27.24 1.84
C GLY A 21 53.31 -27.36 0.50
N GLU A 22 53.73 -28.28 -0.38
CA GLU A 22 53.06 -28.50 -1.68
C GLU A 22 51.62 -28.98 -1.55
N ARG A 23 51.30 -29.85 -0.62
CA ARG A 23 49.91 -30.27 -0.38
C ARG A 23 49.04 -29.18 0.20
N GLY A 24 49.58 -28.30 1.03
CA GLY A 24 48.90 -27.15 1.59
C GLY A 24 48.53 -26.12 0.51
N THR A 25 49.47 -25.82 -0.38
CA THR A 25 49.25 -24.88 -1.50
C THR A 25 48.25 -25.40 -2.54
N ASP A 26 48.29 -26.71 -2.85
CA ASP A 26 47.34 -27.34 -3.78
C ASP A 26 45.92 -27.37 -3.20
N MET A 27 45.76 -27.57 -1.89
CA MET A 27 44.45 -27.58 -1.21
C MET A 27 43.83 -26.15 -1.17
N THR A 28 44.61 -25.11 -0.93
CA THR A 28 44.17 -23.73 -0.95
C THR A 28 43.77 -23.28 -2.37
N VAL A 29 44.53 -23.65 -3.38
CA VAL A 29 44.23 -23.37 -4.79
C VAL A 29 42.92 -24.06 -5.24
N ARG A 30 42.70 -25.31 -4.84
CA ARG A 30 41.43 -26.03 -5.12
C ARG A 30 40.25 -25.40 -4.42
N TRP A 31 40.42 -24.92 -3.17
CA TRP A 31 39.38 -24.23 -2.42
C TRP A 31 39.03 -22.87 -3.10
N TYR A 32 40.02 -22.09 -3.50
CA TYR A 32 39.82 -20.85 -4.25
C TYR A 32 39.08 -21.07 -5.59
N ARG A 33 39.46 -22.10 -6.34
CA ARG A 33 38.75 -22.46 -7.58
C ARG A 33 37.30 -22.84 -7.32
N ARG A 34 36.99 -23.58 -6.26
CA ARG A 34 35.61 -23.91 -5.88
C ARG A 34 34.81 -22.66 -5.49
N MET A 35 35.38 -21.77 -4.69
CA MET A 35 34.76 -20.51 -4.31
C MET A 35 34.49 -19.61 -5.53
N LEU A 36 35.43 -19.51 -6.47
CA LEU A 36 35.24 -18.78 -7.71
C LEU A 36 34.12 -19.36 -8.59
N ILE A 37 34.02 -20.67 -8.67
CA ILE A 37 32.94 -21.35 -9.41
C ILE A 37 31.58 -21.06 -8.75
N ILE A 38 31.50 -21.14 -7.42
CA ILE A 38 30.27 -20.81 -6.67
C ILE A 38 29.87 -19.36 -6.89
N LEU A 39 30.82 -18.42 -6.81
CA LEU A 39 30.58 -17.00 -7.09
C LEU A 39 30.13 -16.76 -8.54
N LEU A 40 30.74 -17.46 -9.49
CA LEU A 40 30.35 -17.35 -10.89
C LEU A 40 28.94 -17.88 -11.13
N VAL A 41 28.62 -19.05 -10.56
CA VAL A 41 27.25 -19.62 -10.65
C VAL A 41 26.23 -18.70 -9.98
N PHE A 42 26.55 -18.15 -8.82
CA PHE A 42 25.69 -17.16 -8.15
C PHE A 42 25.48 -15.90 -8.99
N ALA A 43 26.56 -15.34 -9.57
CA ALA A 43 26.46 -14.16 -10.43
C ALA A 43 25.62 -14.44 -11.70
N VAL A 44 25.78 -15.62 -12.30
CA VAL A 44 25.00 -16.03 -13.49
C VAL A 44 23.52 -16.26 -13.13
N THR A 45 23.23 -16.88 -11.98
CA THR A 45 21.84 -17.09 -11.56
C THR A 45 21.14 -15.79 -11.19
N VAL A 46 21.77 -14.91 -10.43
CA VAL A 46 21.21 -13.60 -10.06
C VAL A 46 21.09 -12.71 -11.30
N GLY A 47 22.14 -12.62 -12.13
CA GLY A 47 22.12 -11.84 -13.36
C GLY A 47 21.10 -12.38 -14.37
N GLY A 48 21.00 -13.70 -14.52
CA GLY A 48 20.01 -14.36 -15.38
C GLY A 48 18.57 -14.09 -14.92
N SER A 49 18.31 -14.16 -13.61
CA SER A 49 17.00 -13.83 -13.03
C SER A 49 16.65 -12.36 -13.25
N TYR A 50 17.60 -11.46 -13.05
CA TYR A 50 17.41 -10.03 -13.31
C TYR A 50 17.11 -9.73 -14.80
N CYS A 51 17.91 -10.31 -15.71
CA CYS A 51 17.64 -10.19 -17.16
C CYS A 51 16.29 -10.76 -17.54
N PHE A 52 15.90 -11.91 -16.99
CA PHE A 52 14.59 -12.51 -17.27
C PHE A 52 13.44 -11.61 -16.83
N LEU A 53 13.55 -11.01 -15.64
CA LEU A 53 12.55 -10.04 -15.13
C LEU A 53 12.47 -8.79 -16.02
N GLN A 54 13.62 -8.27 -16.47
CA GLN A 54 13.65 -7.12 -17.38
C GLN A 54 13.05 -7.44 -18.75
N ILE A 55 13.36 -8.62 -19.30
CA ILE A 55 12.77 -9.07 -20.58
C ILE A 55 11.25 -9.18 -20.45
N LYS A 56 10.75 -9.82 -19.38
CA LYS A 56 9.31 -9.91 -19.12
C LYS A 56 8.65 -8.53 -18.97
N ARG A 57 9.32 -7.60 -18.31
CA ARG A 57 8.85 -6.22 -18.15
C ARG A 57 8.76 -5.49 -19.52
N GLU A 58 9.77 -5.69 -20.38
CA GLU A 58 9.76 -5.09 -21.72
C GLU A 58 8.76 -5.77 -22.67
N GLU A 59 8.53 -7.09 -22.54
CA GLU A 59 7.46 -7.78 -23.28
C GLU A 59 6.09 -7.23 -22.88
N LEU A 60 5.84 -7.05 -21.56
CA LEU A 60 4.61 -6.45 -21.06
C LEU A 60 4.40 -5.04 -21.60
N LYS A 61 5.46 -4.20 -21.57
CA LYS A 61 5.42 -2.85 -22.16
C LYS A 61 5.08 -2.89 -23.65
N LYS A 62 5.64 -3.86 -24.40
CA LYS A 62 5.36 -4.01 -25.82
C LYS A 62 3.91 -4.47 -26.09
N GLU A 63 3.38 -5.42 -25.31
CA GLU A 63 2.00 -5.85 -25.43
C GLU A 63 1.03 -4.70 -25.14
N VAL A 64 1.28 -3.94 -24.10
CA VAL A 64 0.46 -2.76 -23.73
C VAL A 64 0.65 -1.60 -24.71
N SER A 65 1.84 -1.43 -25.32
CA SER A 65 2.12 -0.35 -26.31
C SER A 65 1.74 -0.72 -27.76
N ALA A 66 1.49 -1.98 -28.07
CA ALA A 66 1.20 -2.43 -29.45
C ALA A 66 -0.26 -2.16 -29.90
N GLY A 67 -1.12 -1.62 -29.03
CA GLY A 67 -2.45 -1.14 -29.37
C GLY A 67 -2.35 0.12 -30.25
N THR A 68 -2.53 -0.09 -31.57
CA THR A 68 -2.56 1.00 -32.55
C THR A 68 -3.86 1.79 -32.44
N GLY A 69 -3.83 2.88 -31.72
CA GLY A 69 -4.94 3.81 -31.56
C GLY A 69 -5.13 4.14 -30.09
N SER A 70 -5.32 5.35 -29.72
CA SER A 70 -5.51 6.01 -28.41
C SER A 70 -6.21 5.23 -27.25
N GLU A 71 -6.25 3.91 -27.28
CA GLU A 71 -6.82 3.07 -26.23
C GLU A 71 -5.70 2.69 -25.24
N ASN A 72 -5.84 3.16 -24.00
CA ASN A 72 -4.95 2.75 -22.91
C ASN A 72 -5.21 1.26 -22.62
N LEU A 73 -4.20 0.41 -22.85
CA LEU A 73 -4.24 -1.00 -22.48
C LEU A 73 -3.87 -1.17 -21.01
N LEU A 74 -4.73 -1.82 -20.26
CA LEU A 74 -4.61 -2.03 -18.82
C LEU A 74 -4.76 -3.51 -18.48
N ILE A 75 -4.04 -3.97 -17.47
CA ILE A 75 -4.26 -5.30 -16.89
C ILE A 75 -5.26 -5.15 -15.75
N PRO A 76 -6.47 -5.74 -15.86
CA PRO A 76 -7.45 -5.64 -14.80
C PRO A 76 -7.01 -6.40 -13.54
N GLY A 77 -7.18 -5.77 -12.39
CA GLY A 77 -6.83 -6.30 -11.09
C GLY A 77 -7.86 -7.27 -10.52
N GLY A 78 -8.44 -6.92 -9.40
CA GLY A 78 -9.41 -7.75 -8.66
C GLY A 78 -8.81 -8.48 -7.47
N MET A 79 -7.50 -8.37 -7.25
CA MET A 79 -6.84 -8.91 -6.07
C MET A 79 -7.05 -8.01 -4.85
N PRO A 80 -7.28 -8.60 -3.66
CA PRO A 80 -7.27 -7.84 -2.42
C PRO A 80 -5.86 -7.38 -2.09
N ILE A 81 -5.75 -6.18 -1.57
CA ILE A 81 -4.50 -5.56 -1.13
C ILE A 81 -4.65 -5.04 0.29
N GLY A 82 -3.58 -5.16 1.07
CA GLY A 82 -3.41 -4.48 2.33
C GLY A 82 -2.79 -3.11 2.08
N ILE A 83 -3.40 -2.10 2.67
CA ILE A 83 -3.02 -0.69 2.53
C ILE A 83 -2.48 -0.21 3.86
N TYR A 84 -1.31 0.42 3.84
CA TYR A 84 -0.75 1.17 4.94
C TYR A 84 -0.28 2.51 4.40
N MET A 85 -0.76 3.61 4.98
CA MET A 85 -0.36 4.96 4.58
C MET A 85 -0.01 5.78 5.81
N GLU A 86 1.04 6.56 5.71
CA GLU A 86 1.47 7.54 6.70
C GLU A 86 1.00 8.92 6.27
N THR A 87 0.49 9.68 7.23
CA THR A 87 0.03 11.05 6.95
C THR A 87 1.21 12.01 6.88
N ASP A 88 1.05 13.07 6.12
CA ASP A 88 2.04 14.15 6.03
C ASP A 88 1.93 15.06 7.26
N GLY A 89 2.62 14.67 8.35
CA GLY A 89 2.48 15.23 9.68
C GLY A 89 1.45 14.48 10.54
N VAL A 90 1.26 14.91 11.77
CA VAL A 90 0.43 14.23 12.77
C VAL A 90 -0.96 14.85 12.83
N MET A 91 -1.98 14.15 12.31
CA MET A 91 -3.35 14.65 12.24
C MET A 91 -4.00 14.79 13.60
N VAL A 92 -4.65 15.91 13.85
CA VAL A 92 -5.47 16.18 15.02
C VAL A 92 -6.87 15.60 14.83
N LEU A 93 -7.28 14.71 15.74
CA LEU A 93 -8.62 14.11 15.79
C LEU A 93 -9.56 14.80 16.75
N GLY A 94 -9.01 15.58 17.68
CA GLY A 94 -9.79 16.27 18.69
C GLY A 94 -8.96 16.72 19.89
N THR A 95 -9.62 17.38 20.84
CA THR A 95 -8.99 17.83 22.08
C THR A 95 -9.64 17.20 23.30
N ASP A 96 -8.85 17.02 24.37
CA ASP A 96 -9.32 16.41 25.62
C ASP A 96 -8.81 17.20 26.84
N GLU A 97 -9.40 16.89 28.00
CA GLU A 97 -8.97 17.44 29.29
C GLU A 97 -7.82 16.63 29.88
N ILE A 98 -6.88 17.33 30.46
CA ILE A 98 -5.77 16.75 31.22
C ILE A 98 -6.06 16.92 32.70
N LYS A 99 -6.11 15.80 33.43
CA LYS A 99 -6.21 15.79 34.89
C LYS A 99 -4.83 15.85 35.49
N SER A 100 -4.64 16.79 36.40
CA SER A 100 -3.41 16.97 37.15
C SER A 100 -3.46 16.28 38.53
N SER A 101 -2.32 16.01 39.11
CA SER A 101 -2.20 15.35 40.44
C SER A 101 -2.88 16.07 41.61
N ASP A 102 -3.17 17.37 41.45
CA ASP A 102 -3.95 18.16 42.40
C ASP A 102 -5.45 18.10 42.23
N GLY A 103 -5.92 17.29 41.29
CA GLY A 103 -7.34 17.09 40.92
C GLY A 103 -7.91 18.18 40.02
N SER A 104 -7.12 19.16 39.59
CA SER A 104 -7.56 20.13 38.58
C SER A 104 -7.60 19.52 37.17
N SER A 105 -8.49 20.02 36.32
CA SER A 105 -8.58 19.65 34.90
C SER A 105 -8.33 20.89 34.05
N THR A 106 -7.52 20.73 33.00
CA THR A 106 -7.21 21.78 32.02
C THR A 106 -7.29 21.23 30.60
N SER A 107 -7.69 22.06 29.65
CA SER A 107 -7.74 21.71 28.21
C SER A 107 -6.84 22.66 27.42
N PRO A 108 -5.52 22.39 27.37
CA PRO A 108 -4.52 23.31 26.82
C PRO A 108 -4.75 23.69 25.35
N ALA A 109 -5.22 22.74 24.55
CA ALA A 109 -5.40 22.89 23.12
C ALA A 109 -6.80 23.33 22.70
N LYS A 110 -7.75 23.37 23.64
CA LYS A 110 -9.17 23.68 23.34
C LYS A 110 -9.33 25.03 22.68
N HIS A 111 -10.05 25.07 21.54
CA HIS A 111 -10.25 26.26 20.68
C HIS A 111 -8.98 26.81 19.98
N LEU A 112 -7.83 26.17 20.18
CA LEU A 112 -6.58 26.54 19.53
C LEU A 112 -6.30 25.68 18.30
N VAL A 113 -6.51 24.38 18.43
CA VAL A 113 -6.43 23.44 17.30
C VAL A 113 -7.82 23.02 16.86
N LYS A 114 -7.93 22.49 15.65
CA LYS A 114 -9.16 21.94 15.07
C LYS A 114 -8.92 20.52 14.60
N ASP A 115 -10.01 19.76 14.53
CA ASP A 115 -10.01 18.45 13.89
C ASP A 115 -9.62 18.63 12.41
N GLY A 116 -8.73 17.76 11.91
CA GLY A 116 -8.15 17.86 10.57
C GLY A 116 -6.93 18.78 10.43
N ASP A 117 -6.48 19.48 11.50
CA ASP A 117 -5.15 20.12 11.49
C ASP A 117 -4.06 19.05 11.48
N TYR A 118 -2.94 19.31 10.82
CA TYR A 118 -1.74 18.49 10.92
C TYR A 118 -0.67 19.19 11.75
N ILE A 119 -0.19 18.55 12.81
CA ILE A 119 0.98 19.02 13.55
C ILE A 119 2.21 18.64 12.74
N VAL A 120 2.96 19.65 12.31
CA VAL A 120 4.19 19.49 11.51
C VAL A 120 5.44 19.96 12.24
N GLY A 121 5.30 20.47 13.46
CA GLY A 121 6.42 20.86 14.30
C GLY A 121 6.02 21.38 15.67
N ILE A 122 7.00 21.41 16.60
CA ILE A 122 6.90 22.02 17.92
C ILE A 122 8.17 22.84 18.18
N ASP A 123 8.02 24.13 18.43
CA ASP A 123 9.11 25.10 18.60
C ASP A 123 10.08 25.08 17.40
N GLU A 124 11.30 24.56 17.57
CA GLU A 124 12.33 24.47 16.53
C GLU A 124 12.46 23.05 15.95
N GLU A 125 11.67 22.09 16.44
CA GLU A 125 11.73 20.67 16.05
C GLU A 125 10.62 20.37 15.02
N GLU A 126 10.99 19.82 13.89
CA GLU A 126 10.04 19.25 12.92
C GLU A 126 9.44 17.95 13.44
N VAL A 127 8.19 17.66 13.09
CA VAL A 127 7.47 16.47 13.52
C VAL A 127 6.78 15.85 12.29
N GLU A 128 7.25 14.69 11.89
CA GLU A 128 6.69 13.95 10.76
C GLU A 128 5.67 12.87 11.22
N ASN A 129 5.86 12.31 12.42
CA ASN A 129 5.05 11.22 12.93
C ASN A 129 4.78 11.33 14.44
N LYS A 130 3.84 10.51 14.92
CA LYS A 130 3.43 10.50 16.32
C LYS A 130 4.57 10.13 17.29
N GLN A 131 5.50 9.29 16.88
CA GLN A 131 6.61 8.90 17.73
C GLN A 131 7.53 10.10 18.02
N GLU A 132 7.86 10.88 17.02
CA GLU A 132 8.65 12.11 17.14
C GLU A 132 7.93 13.14 18.01
N LEU A 133 6.61 13.32 17.78
CA LEU A 133 5.78 14.18 18.63
C LEU A 133 5.87 13.77 20.10
N ILE A 134 5.80 12.47 20.39
CA ILE A 134 5.91 11.95 21.76
C ILE A 134 7.31 12.19 22.33
N GLU A 135 8.37 12.00 21.55
CA GLU A 135 9.75 12.21 21.98
C GLU A 135 10.03 13.67 22.31
N VAL A 136 9.59 14.61 21.48
CA VAL A 136 9.68 16.06 21.78
C VAL A 136 8.93 16.37 23.05
N MET A 137 7.72 15.86 23.23
CA MET A 137 6.91 16.08 24.44
C MET A 137 7.54 15.49 25.70
N GLN A 138 8.18 14.31 25.64
CA GLN A 138 8.85 13.68 26.79
C GLN A 138 10.08 14.47 27.24
N ASN A 139 10.80 15.07 26.31
CA ASN A 139 12.00 15.86 26.59
C ASN A 139 11.67 17.32 26.96
N MET A 140 10.40 17.68 26.97
CA MET A 140 9.96 19.04 27.19
C MET A 140 10.15 19.49 28.65
N SER A 141 10.74 20.66 28.82
CA SER A 141 10.87 21.34 30.09
C SER A 141 10.18 22.72 30.13
N LYS A 142 9.71 23.17 28.95
CA LYS A 142 9.12 24.52 28.78
C LYS A 142 7.65 24.54 29.22
N LYS A 143 7.21 25.65 29.81
CA LYS A 143 5.81 25.88 30.18
C LYS A 143 4.97 26.41 29.03
N THR A 144 5.58 26.74 27.91
CA THR A 144 4.93 27.31 26.73
C THR A 144 5.65 26.81 25.52
N VAL A 145 4.90 26.36 24.49
CA VAL A 145 5.40 25.88 23.22
C VAL A 145 4.63 26.49 22.08
N ILE A 146 5.23 26.52 20.91
CA ILE A 146 4.60 26.89 19.67
C ILE A 146 4.38 25.60 18.88
N LEU A 147 3.12 25.27 18.59
CA LEU A 147 2.78 24.23 17.64
C LEU A 147 2.75 24.83 16.24
N HIS A 148 3.45 24.22 15.32
CA HIS A 148 3.35 24.50 13.90
C HIS A 148 2.29 23.58 13.32
N LEU A 149 1.21 24.16 12.86
CA LEU A 149 0.06 23.43 12.28
C LEU A 149 -0.03 23.71 10.80
N ARG A 150 -0.34 22.70 10.02
CA ARG A 150 -0.85 22.85 8.66
C ARG A 150 -2.36 22.62 8.70
N ARG A 151 -3.11 23.64 8.31
CA ARG A 151 -4.57 23.62 8.19
C ARG A 151 -4.93 23.81 6.73
N LYS A 152 -5.29 22.75 6.02
CA LYS A 152 -5.42 22.77 4.56
C LYS A 152 -4.09 23.23 3.95
N MET A 153 -4.10 24.33 3.20
CA MET A 153 -2.92 24.93 2.54
C MET A 153 -2.22 26.00 3.38
N GLU A 154 -2.66 26.26 4.62
CA GLU A 154 -2.14 27.34 5.46
C GLU A 154 -1.31 26.80 6.61
N TYR A 155 -0.14 27.41 6.86
CA TYR A 155 0.67 27.15 8.03
C TYR A 155 0.33 28.17 9.14
N ILE A 156 0.07 27.65 10.34
CA ILE A 156 -0.42 28.42 11.49
C ILE A 156 0.44 28.10 12.72
N ASP A 157 0.95 29.15 13.35
CA ASP A 157 1.67 29.00 14.63
C ASP A 157 0.70 29.21 15.81
N VAL A 158 0.60 28.20 16.65
CA VAL A 158 -0.30 28.23 17.81
C VAL A 158 0.48 28.12 19.09
N LYS A 159 0.36 29.14 19.93
CA LYS A 159 1.00 29.16 21.26
C LYS A 159 0.14 28.36 22.25
N ILE A 160 0.70 27.29 22.81
CA ILE A 160 0.04 26.42 23.80
C ILE A 160 0.82 26.40 25.11
N HIS A 161 0.09 26.24 26.21
CA HIS A 161 0.63 26.02 27.56
C HIS A 161 0.35 24.55 27.96
N PRO A 162 1.29 23.60 27.75
CA PRO A 162 1.10 22.21 28.12
C PRO A 162 0.78 22.05 29.60
N ALA A 163 -0.15 21.17 29.94
CA ALA A 163 -0.46 20.84 31.32
C ALA A 163 0.27 19.57 31.74
N LYS A 164 0.52 19.45 33.05
CA LYS A 164 1.08 18.23 33.64
C LYS A 164 -0.07 17.26 33.99
N ASP A 165 0.08 16.00 33.56
CA ASP A 165 -0.81 14.93 33.98
C ASP A 165 -0.56 14.48 35.45
N GLU A 166 -1.27 13.46 35.90
CA GLU A 166 -1.14 12.90 37.25
C GLU A 166 0.27 12.37 37.57
N GLU A 167 1.02 11.96 36.49
CA GLU A 167 2.40 11.49 36.60
C GLU A 167 3.44 12.63 36.51
N GLY A 168 2.99 13.86 36.32
CA GLY A 168 3.84 15.05 36.18
C GLY A 168 4.42 15.22 34.76
N LYS A 169 3.97 14.46 33.77
CA LYS A 169 4.39 14.57 32.37
C LYS A 169 3.61 15.68 31.67
N TYR A 170 4.27 16.44 30.82
CA TYR A 170 3.60 17.44 30.00
C TYR A 170 2.76 16.79 28.90
N LYS A 171 1.54 17.28 28.71
CA LYS A 171 0.57 16.87 27.71
C LYS A 171 -0.05 18.10 27.03
N LEU A 172 -0.43 17.93 25.78
CA LEU A 172 -1.14 18.96 25.00
C LEU A 172 -2.67 18.81 25.09
N GLY A 173 -3.18 17.63 25.46
CA GLY A 173 -4.62 17.34 25.45
C GLY A 173 -5.16 17.28 24.02
N ILE A 174 -4.44 16.61 23.13
CA ILE A 174 -4.80 16.44 21.72
C ILE A 174 -4.81 14.94 21.42
N TRP A 175 -5.88 14.47 20.77
CA TRP A 175 -5.94 13.15 20.15
C TRP A 175 -5.38 13.24 18.74
N VAL A 176 -4.49 12.31 18.39
CA VAL A 176 -3.77 12.38 17.12
C VAL A 176 -3.67 11.02 16.43
N ARG A 177 -3.51 11.06 15.10
CA ARG A 177 -3.26 9.92 14.21
C ARG A 177 -2.16 10.30 13.21
N ASP A 178 -1.33 9.35 12.84
CA ASP A 178 -0.24 9.52 11.88
C ASP A 178 -0.25 8.45 10.78
N ASN A 179 -1.19 7.50 10.83
CA ASN A 179 -1.30 6.45 9.82
C ASN A 179 -2.72 5.92 9.70
N VAL A 180 -3.00 5.31 8.55
CA VAL A 180 -4.24 4.59 8.28
C VAL A 180 -3.94 3.24 7.64
N GLN A 181 -4.77 2.26 7.98
CA GLN A 181 -4.63 0.90 7.48
C GLN A 181 -5.98 0.40 6.99
N GLY A 182 -5.97 -0.40 5.94
CA GLY A 182 -7.21 -0.93 5.39
C GLY A 182 -7.00 -2.06 4.39
N LEU A 183 -8.12 -2.61 3.96
CA LEU A 183 -8.20 -3.56 2.86
C LEU A 183 -8.93 -2.92 1.70
N GLY A 184 -8.47 -3.22 0.50
CA GLY A 184 -9.10 -2.78 -0.73
C GLY A 184 -8.84 -3.75 -1.87
N THR A 185 -9.24 -3.35 -3.06
CA THR A 185 -9.01 -4.12 -4.27
C THR A 185 -8.25 -3.26 -5.29
N ILE A 186 -7.23 -3.84 -5.90
CA ILE A 186 -6.51 -3.19 -6.99
C ILE A 186 -7.37 -3.22 -8.26
N THR A 187 -7.46 -2.07 -8.95
CA THR A 187 -8.33 -1.91 -10.13
C THR A 187 -7.61 -2.30 -11.41
N PHE A 188 -6.44 -1.72 -11.63
CA PHE A 188 -5.67 -1.96 -12.85
C PHE A 188 -4.17 -1.76 -12.63
N LEU A 189 -3.40 -2.26 -13.59
CA LEU A 189 -1.99 -1.98 -13.79
C LEU A 189 -1.77 -1.49 -15.23
N ASN A 190 -0.99 -0.42 -15.41
CA ASN A 190 -0.56 0.06 -16.73
C ASN A 190 0.81 -0.51 -17.15
N ALA A 191 1.28 -0.13 -18.34
CA ALA A 191 2.57 -0.56 -18.90
C ALA A 191 3.79 -0.12 -18.07
N ASN A 192 3.66 0.95 -17.29
CA ASN A 192 4.73 1.50 -16.46
C ASN A 192 4.81 0.86 -15.07
N SER A 193 4.00 -0.17 -14.81
CA SER A 193 3.80 -0.78 -13.49
C SER A 193 3.14 0.17 -12.47
N GLU A 194 2.43 1.19 -12.97
CA GLU A 194 1.61 2.07 -12.16
C GLU A 194 0.22 1.45 -12.00
N PHE A 195 -0.34 1.56 -10.81
CA PHE A 195 -1.64 1.00 -10.48
C PHE A 195 -2.61 2.08 -10.04
N GLY A 196 -3.90 1.80 -10.22
CA GLY A 196 -4.99 2.45 -9.53
C GLY A 196 -5.78 1.43 -8.71
N ALA A 197 -6.28 1.85 -7.54
CA ALA A 197 -7.08 1.01 -6.66
C ALA A 197 -8.20 1.78 -5.96
N LEU A 198 -9.16 1.09 -5.38
CA LEU A 198 -10.31 1.57 -4.61
C LEU A 198 -11.38 2.31 -5.41
N GLY A 199 -11.03 3.18 -6.36
CA GLY A 199 -11.98 4.03 -7.08
C GLY A 199 -12.57 5.18 -6.26
N HIS A 200 -12.08 5.39 -5.05
CA HIS A 200 -12.39 6.51 -4.15
C HIS A 200 -11.20 6.77 -3.22
N GLY A 201 -11.10 7.98 -2.71
CA GLY A 201 -10.08 8.35 -1.74
C GLY A 201 -10.29 7.70 -0.39
N ILE A 202 -9.22 7.64 0.38
CA ILE A 202 -9.26 7.27 1.79
C ILE A 202 -9.40 8.55 2.60
N HIS A 203 -10.54 8.63 3.29
CA HIS A 203 -10.88 9.74 4.17
C HIS A 203 -10.71 9.32 5.62
N ASP A 204 -10.33 10.24 6.46
CA ASP A 204 -10.31 10.00 7.90
C ASP A 204 -11.74 9.85 8.42
N VAL A 205 -11.97 8.84 9.26
CA VAL A 205 -13.31 8.50 9.76
C VAL A 205 -13.84 9.50 10.79
N ASP A 206 -12.95 10.23 11.46
CA ASP A 206 -13.31 11.18 12.52
C ASP A 206 -13.55 12.58 11.93
N THR A 207 -12.76 12.99 10.96
CA THR A 207 -12.84 14.33 10.32
C THR A 207 -13.60 14.34 8.99
N SER A 208 -13.73 13.17 8.33
CA SER A 208 -14.27 13.02 6.98
C SER A 208 -13.49 13.79 5.90
N GLU A 209 -12.26 14.23 6.18
CA GLU A 209 -11.39 14.87 5.20
C GLU A 209 -10.55 13.83 4.47
N LEU A 210 -10.22 14.12 3.19
CA LEU A 210 -9.31 13.29 2.41
C LEU A 210 -7.92 13.32 3.08
N LEU A 211 -7.34 12.14 3.33
CA LEU A 211 -6.04 12.05 4.00
C LEU A 211 -4.92 12.53 3.07
N GLU A 212 -4.15 13.50 3.53
CA GLU A 212 -2.89 13.89 2.92
C GLU A 212 -1.80 12.93 3.40
N ILE A 213 -1.10 12.29 2.47
CA ILE A 213 -0.13 11.24 2.76
C ILE A 213 1.29 11.66 2.41
N SER A 214 2.27 11.27 3.24
CA SER A 214 3.69 11.36 2.92
C SER A 214 4.18 10.12 2.21
N GLU A 215 3.82 8.96 2.74
CA GLU A 215 4.22 7.65 2.22
C GLU A 215 3.07 6.65 2.30
N GLY A 216 3.11 5.66 1.42
CA GLY A 216 2.19 4.55 1.49
C GLY A 216 2.79 3.26 0.93
N THR A 217 2.38 2.14 1.51
CA THR A 217 2.85 0.82 1.12
C THR A 217 1.68 -0.12 0.87
N LEU A 218 1.76 -0.85 -0.25
CA LEU A 218 0.87 -1.98 -0.52
C LEU A 218 1.48 -3.26 0.02
N TYR A 219 0.67 -4.03 0.73
CA TYR A 219 1.04 -5.32 1.28
C TYR A 219 0.21 -6.45 0.69
N GLU A 220 0.84 -7.62 0.61
CA GLU A 220 0.13 -8.88 0.39
C GLU A 220 -0.83 -9.12 1.54
N THR A 221 -2.07 -9.50 1.23
CA THR A 221 -3.10 -9.80 2.21
C THR A 221 -3.84 -11.07 1.85
N SER A 222 -4.46 -11.68 2.84
CA SER A 222 -5.35 -12.82 2.65
C SER A 222 -6.69 -12.55 3.32
N ILE A 223 -7.78 -12.78 2.58
CA ILE A 223 -9.14 -12.73 3.12
C ILE A 223 -9.33 -13.94 4.03
N GLN A 224 -9.66 -13.71 5.29
CA GLN A 224 -9.90 -14.77 6.27
C GLN A 224 -11.39 -15.03 6.47
N ASN A 225 -12.20 -14.00 6.38
CA ASN A 225 -13.63 -14.07 6.58
C ASN A 225 -14.35 -13.00 5.75
N ILE A 226 -15.62 -13.27 5.45
CA ILE A 226 -16.51 -12.30 4.81
C ILE A 226 -17.79 -12.18 5.66
N LYS A 227 -17.95 -11.01 6.24
CA LYS A 227 -19.23 -10.64 6.85
C LYS A 227 -20.20 -10.24 5.75
N LYS A 228 -21.29 -11.00 5.61
CA LYS A 228 -22.28 -10.72 4.55
C LYS A 228 -22.99 -9.40 4.77
N GLY A 229 -23.21 -8.69 3.66
CA GLY A 229 -24.07 -7.51 3.65
C GLY A 229 -25.52 -7.85 3.89
N GLN A 230 -26.23 -6.97 4.61
CA GLN A 230 -27.67 -7.02 4.87
C GLN A 230 -28.24 -5.60 4.72
N ASN A 231 -29.55 -5.51 4.53
CA ASN A 231 -30.22 -4.22 4.45
C ASN A 231 -29.95 -3.39 5.72
N GLY A 232 -29.42 -2.18 5.54
CA GLY A 232 -29.05 -1.28 6.63
C GLY A 232 -27.69 -1.58 7.29
N SER A 233 -26.99 -2.65 6.89
CA SER A 233 -25.67 -3.00 7.42
C SER A 233 -24.79 -3.56 6.31
N PRO A 234 -23.93 -2.73 5.67
CA PRO A 234 -22.97 -3.21 4.72
C PRO A 234 -22.08 -4.28 5.31
N GLY A 235 -21.79 -5.32 4.54
CA GLY A 235 -20.84 -6.36 4.93
C GLY A 235 -19.41 -5.90 4.74
N GLY A 236 -18.44 -6.78 5.05
CA GLY A 236 -17.02 -6.46 4.91
C GLY A 236 -16.17 -7.71 4.73
N MET A 237 -15.05 -7.56 4.03
CA MET A 237 -13.98 -8.53 4.01
C MET A 237 -13.07 -8.28 5.22
N GLU A 238 -12.78 -9.34 5.94
CA GLU A 238 -11.81 -9.34 7.04
C GLU A 238 -10.58 -10.10 6.59
N GLY A 239 -9.42 -9.50 6.69
CA GLY A 239 -8.15 -10.08 6.26
C GLY A 239 -7.03 -9.78 7.23
N ILE A 240 -5.90 -10.43 6.99
CA ILE A 240 -4.67 -10.23 7.76
C ILE A 240 -3.63 -9.57 6.85
N ILE A 241 -3.07 -8.48 7.32
CA ILE A 241 -1.92 -7.83 6.74
C ILE A 241 -0.71 -8.12 7.64
N VAL A 242 0.33 -8.72 7.09
CA VAL A 242 1.57 -8.97 7.82
C VAL A 242 2.60 -7.94 7.36
N TYR A 243 2.86 -6.96 8.21
CA TYR A 243 3.76 -5.85 7.93
C TYR A 243 5.23 -6.31 8.00
N ASN A 244 5.77 -6.75 6.87
CA ASN A 244 7.18 -7.02 6.69
C ASN A 244 7.58 -6.80 5.23
N HIS A 245 8.86 -6.59 4.98
CA HIS A 245 9.39 -6.29 3.64
C HIS A 245 9.19 -7.42 2.60
N TYR A 246 8.99 -8.68 3.02
CA TYR A 246 8.69 -9.79 2.10
C TYR A 246 7.30 -9.72 1.51
N ASN A 247 6.38 -9.09 2.23
CA ASN A 247 4.97 -8.94 1.85
C ASN A 247 4.67 -7.61 1.15
N VAL A 248 5.67 -6.74 1.01
CA VAL A 248 5.52 -5.50 0.24
C VAL A 248 5.30 -5.86 -1.23
N LEU A 249 4.27 -5.28 -1.82
CA LEU A 249 3.89 -5.42 -3.22
C LEU A 249 4.31 -4.20 -4.05
N GLY A 250 4.34 -3.04 -3.43
CA GLY A 250 4.66 -1.78 -4.07
C GLY A 250 4.43 -0.58 -3.14
N SER A 251 4.56 0.61 -3.69
CA SER A 251 4.40 1.89 -2.98
C SER A 251 3.14 2.63 -3.44
N ILE A 252 2.50 3.34 -2.52
CA ILE A 252 1.41 4.28 -2.80
C ILE A 252 2.03 5.68 -2.83
N THR A 253 1.81 6.44 -3.88
CA THR A 253 2.35 7.79 -4.06
C THR A 253 1.31 8.88 -3.91
N SER A 254 0.03 8.55 -4.11
CA SER A 254 -1.05 9.54 -3.98
C SER A 254 -2.36 8.91 -3.50
N ASN A 255 -3.13 9.71 -2.75
CA ASN A 255 -4.50 9.47 -2.33
C ASN A 255 -5.35 10.62 -2.85
N THR A 256 -6.28 10.34 -3.75
CA THR A 256 -7.14 11.33 -4.41
C THR A 256 -8.61 10.93 -4.28
N GLU A 257 -9.53 11.81 -4.64
CA GLU A 257 -10.98 11.51 -4.64
C GLU A 257 -11.35 10.33 -5.56
N THR A 258 -10.51 9.99 -6.55
CA THR A 258 -10.76 8.92 -7.52
C THR A 258 -10.08 7.61 -7.17
N GLY A 259 -9.27 7.56 -6.12
CA GLY A 259 -8.56 6.36 -5.68
C GLY A 259 -7.19 6.60 -5.09
N ILE A 260 -6.50 5.50 -4.82
CA ILE A 260 -5.08 5.49 -4.48
C ILE A 260 -4.27 5.03 -5.68
N TYR A 261 -3.10 5.63 -5.85
CA TYR A 261 -2.21 5.38 -6.99
C TYR A 261 -0.78 5.17 -6.52
N GLY A 262 0.03 4.56 -7.37
CA GLY A 262 1.42 4.30 -7.08
C GLY A 262 2.02 3.25 -8.00
N LYS A 263 3.01 2.50 -7.52
CA LYS A 263 3.79 1.58 -8.34
C LYS A 263 3.85 0.19 -7.74
N ILE A 264 3.68 -0.83 -8.57
CA ILE A 264 3.83 -2.24 -8.18
C ILE A 264 5.26 -2.69 -8.50
N ASP A 265 5.96 -3.19 -7.48
CA ASP A 265 7.29 -3.80 -7.62
C ASP A 265 7.22 -5.31 -7.86
N ARG A 266 6.19 -5.94 -7.33
CA ARG A 266 5.98 -7.40 -7.36
C ARG A 266 4.76 -7.76 -8.21
N VAL A 267 4.83 -7.42 -9.53
CA VAL A 267 3.75 -7.66 -10.50
C VAL A 267 3.32 -9.13 -10.54
N ASP A 268 4.26 -10.06 -10.49
CA ASP A 268 4.04 -11.51 -10.51
C ASP A 268 3.19 -12.02 -9.33
N LYS A 269 3.28 -11.37 -8.19
CA LYS A 269 2.47 -11.71 -7.01
C LYS A 269 1.03 -11.23 -7.11
N VAL A 270 0.83 -10.03 -7.67
CA VAL A 270 -0.47 -9.36 -7.75
C VAL A 270 -1.24 -9.83 -8.98
N PHE A 271 -0.57 -9.92 -10.13
CA PHE A 271 -1.19 -10.22 -11.41
C PHE A 271 -0.72 -11.57 -11.94
N LYS A 272 -1.38 -12.64 -11.53
CA LYS A 272 -1.08 -14.01 -12.00
C LYS A 272 -1.36 -14.20 -13.49
N LYS A 273 -2.39 -13.53 -14.01
CA LYS A 273 -2.71 -13.43 -15.45
C LYS A 273 -2.51 -11.99 -15.86
N GLN A 274 -1.73 -11.76 -16.90
CA GLN A 274 -1.37 -10.45 -17.40
C GLN A 274 -1.99 -10.19 -18.77
N GLU A 275 -3.27 -10.54 -18.92
CA GLU A 275 -4.03 -10.25 -20.12
C GLU A 275 -4.48 -8.79 -20.09
N ALA A 276 -4.09 -8.03 -21.10
CA ALA A 276 -4.40 -6.61 -21.20
C ALA A 276 -5.77 -6.40 -21.88
N TYR A 277 -6.52 -5.45 -21.35
CA TYR A 277 -7.84 -5.03 -21.82
C TYR A 277 -7.77 -3.55 -22.18
N PRO A 278 -8.42 -3.10 -23.25
CA PRO A 278 -8.56 -1.67 -23.52
C PRO A 278 -9.45 -1.02 -22.46
N SER A 279 -9.16 0.25 -22.15
CA SER A 279 -10.09 1.10 -21.40
C SER A 279 -11.29 1.49 -22.27
N GLY A 280 -12.48 1.49 -21.70
CA GLY A 280 -13.67 1.99 -22.37
C GLY A 280 -13.96 3.43 -22.03
N SER A 281 -14.42 4.24 -22.99
CA SER A 281 -14.87 5.60 -22.72
C SER A 281 -16.23 5.63 -22.04
N LYS A 282 -16.52 6.73 -21.31
CA LYS A 282 -17.82 6.91 -20.61
C LYS A 282 -19.01 6.76 -21.53
N GLU A 283 -18.89 7.24 -22.78
CA GLU A 283 -19.93 7.24 -23.78
C GLU A 283 -20.20 5.84 -24.38
N GLU A 284 -19.24 4.92 -24.27
CA GLU A 284 -19.39 3.56 -24.78
C GLU A 284 -20.13 2.65 -23.82
N ILE A 285 -20.18 3.02 -22.53
CA ILE A 285 -20.81 2.21 -21.48
C ILE A 285 -22.31 2.13 -21.69
N LYS A 286 -22.88 0.94 -21.53
CA LYS A 286 -24.30 0.69 -21.72
C LYS A 286 -24.93 0.08 -20.47
N THR A 287 -26.18 0.40 -20.21
CA THR A 287 -26.97 -0.36 -19.24
C THR A 287 -27.13 -1.80 -19.71
N GLY A 288 -27.12 -2.73 -18.77
CA GLY A 288 -27.21 -4.15 -19.07
C GLY A 288 -26.09 -4.97 -18.46
N LYS A 289 -25.80 -6.11 -19.06
CA LYS A 289 -24.83 -7.09 -18.55
C LYS A 289 -23.41 -6.54 -18.54
N ALA A 290 -22.73 -6.75 -17.42
CA ALA A 290 -21.32 -6.47 -17.21
C ALA A 290 -20.77 -7.46 -16.16
N TYR A 291 -19.50 -7.32 -15.79
CA TYR A 291 -18.86 -8.17 -14.79
C TYR A 291 -18.04 -7.32 -13.83
N ILE A 292 -17.95 -7.76 -12.58
CA ILE A 292 -16.93 -7.26 -11.64
C ILE A 292 -15.92 -8.36 -11.38
N ARG A 293 -14.65 -8.01 -11.37
CA ARG A 293 -13.55 -8.93 -11.11
C ARG A 293 -13.08 -8.78 -9.67
N CYS A 294 -13.16 -9.84 -8.86
CA CYS A 294 -12.70 -9.81 -7.47
C CYS A 294 -12.34 -11.22 -6.97
N ALA A 295 -11.70 -11.28 -5.79
CA ALA A 295 -11.16 -12.53 -5.23
C ALA A 295 -11.94 -13.04 -4.00
N VAL A 296 -13.21 -12.75 -3.88
CA VAL A 296 -14.04 -13.12 -2.70
C VAL A 296 -14.16 -14.63 -2.49
N SER A 297 -13.95 -15.45 -3.50
CA SER A 297 -13.92 -16.92 -3.39
C SER A 297 -12.54 -17.51 -3.12
N GLY A 298 -11.52 -16.67 -2.85
CA GLY A 298 -10.11 -17.06 -2.70
C GLY A 298 -9.31 -17.01 -3.99
N GLU A 299 -9.98 -16.88 -5.15
CA GLU A 299 -9.36 -16.71 -6.46
C GLU A 299 -10.03 -15.56 -7.20
N VAL A 300 -9.25 -14.87 -8.07
CA VAL A 300 -9.79 -13.80 -8.92
C VAL A 300 -10.71 -14.40 -9.97
N LYS A 301 -11.96 -13.96 -9.97
CA LYS A 301 -13.01 -14.36 -10.92
C LYS A 301 -13.84 -13.17 -11.35
N ASP A 302 -14.50 -13.33 -12.50
CA ASP A 302 -15.49 -12.39 -13.02
C ASP A 302 -16.88 -12.83 -12.57
N TYR A 303 -17.59 -11.95 -11.87
CA TYR A 303 -18.95 -12.15 -11.37
C TYR A 303 -19.92 -11.27 -12.14
N GLU A 304 -21.05 -11.84 -12.55
CA GLU A 304 -22.03 -11.13 -13.33
C GLU A 304 -22.74 -10.04 -12.53
N ILE A 305 -22.82 -8.86 -13.13
CA ILE A 305 -23.58 -7.72 -12.65
C ILE A 305 -24.44 -7.14 -13.76
N GLN A 306 -25.34 -6.26 -13.38
CA GLN A 306 -26.07 -5.42 -14.30
C GLN A 306 -25.75 -3.94 -14.01
N ILE A 307 -25.30 -3.20 -15.03
CA ILE A 307 -25.26 -1.74 -15.00
C ILE A 307 -26.70 -1.26 -15.15
N THR A 308 -27.22 -0.60 -14.11
CA THR A 308 -28.63 -0.18 -14.05
C THR A 308 -28.84 1.27 -14.45
N LYS A 309 -27.81 2.12 -14.21
CA LYS A 309 -27.83 3.55 -14.59
C LYS A 309 -26.43 4.04 -14.86
N ILE A 310 -26.31 5.00 -15.73
CA ILE A 310 -25.08 5.71 -16.08
C ILE A 310 -25.38 7.20 -15.97
N ASP A 311 -24.56 7.93 -15.22
CA ASP A 311 -24.61 9.37 -15.07
C ASP A 311 -23.26 9.94 -15.51
N LEU A 312 -23.22 10.57 -16.68
CA LEU A 312 -21.97 11.09 -17.25
C LEU A 312 -21.44 12.34 -16.51
N HIS A 313 -22.30 12.98 -15.71
CA HIS A 313 -21.96 14.19 -14.94
C HIS A 313 -22.44 14.05 -13.50
N PRO A 314 -21.93 13.04 -12.76
CA PRO A 314 -22.38 12.80 -11.39
C PRO A 314 -21.94 13.95 -10.47
N GLY A 315 -22.73 14.20 -9.43
CA GLY A 315 -22.36 15.17 -8.40
C GLY A 315 -21.12 14.78 -7.59
N GLU A 316 -20.83 13.47 -7.51
CA GLU A 316 -19.62 12.89 -6.93
C GLU A 316 -18.94 12.02 -7.98
N VAL A 317 -17.66 12.27 -8.24
CA VAL A 317 -16.87 11.65 -9.31
C VAL A 317 -16.89 10.11 -9.28
N ASN A 318 -17.03 9.54 -8.11
CA ASN A 318 -17.00 8.09 -7.85
C ASN A 318 -18.39 7.42 -7.84
N LYS A 319 -19.46 8.12 -8.34
CA LYS A 319 -20.85 7.62 -8.41
C LYS A 319 -21.46 7.68 -9.81
N GLY A 320 -20.64 7.63 -10.88
CA GLY A 320 -21.09 7.71 -12.27
C GLY A 320 -21.81 6.46 -12.79
N ILE A 321 -21.55 5.30 -12.22
CA ILE A 321 -22.12 4.01 -12.63
C ILE A 321 -22.93 3.43 -11.48
N GLU A 322 -24.23 3.09 -11.70
CA GLU A 322 -25.00 2.29 -10.74
C GLU A 322 -25.02 0.83 -11.21
N ILE A 323 -24.71 -0.08 -10.30
CA ILE A 323 -24.64 -1.51 -10.57
C ILE A 323 -25.54 -2.32 -9.64
N ARG A 324 -25.97 -3.48 -10.13
CA ARG A 324 -26.64 -4.53 -9.33
C ARG A 324 -25.93 -5.85 -9.53
N VAL A 325 -25.61 -6.52 -8.44
CA VAL A 325 -25.09 -7.89 -8.44
C VAL A 325 -26.20 -8.85 -8.85
N THR A 326 -25.94 -9.68 -9.86
CA THR A 326 -26.88 -10.73 -10.36
C THR A 326 -26.28 -12.12 -10.20
N ASP A 327 -24.98 -12.24 -10.00
CA ASP A 327 -24.28 -13.51 -9.85
C ASP A 327 -24.68 -14.23 -8.57
N GLU A 328 -25.16 -15.46 -8.71
CA GLU A 328 -25.66 -16.29 -7.59
C GLU A 328 -24.53 -16.70 -6.62
N GLU A 329 -23.31 -16.98 -7.15
CA GLU A 329 -22.16 -17.33 -6.32
C GLU A 329 -21.73 -16.15 -5.45
N LEU A 330 -21.61 -14.98 -6.05
CA LEU A 330 -21.26 -13.75 -5.33
C LEU A 330 -22.30 -13.42 -4.26
N LEU A 331 -23.59 -13.43 -4.61
CA LEU A 331 -24.69 -13.20 -3.64
C LEU A 331 -24.66 -14.23 -2.49
N ARG A 332 -24.37 -15.49 -2.79
CA ARG A 332 -24.26 -16.54 -1.78
C ARG A 332 -23.08 -16.31 -0.83
N ILE A 333 -21.94 -15.82 -1.33
CA ILE A 333 -20.71 -15.59 -0.54
C ILE A 333 -20.83 -14.31 0.29
N THR A 334 -21.20 -13.19 -0.36
CA THR A 334 -21.09 -11.85 0.23
C THR A 334 -22.44 -11.21 0.57
N GLY A 335 -23.54 -11.69 0.01
CA GLY A 335 -24.85 -11.03 0.10
C GLY A 335 -24.98 -9.78 -0.77
N GLY A 336 -23.99 -9.48 -1.60
CA GLY A 336 -23.92 -8.32 -2.46
C GLY A 336 -22.52 -7.67 -2.46
N ILE A 337 -22.46 -6.35 -2.60
CA ILE A 337 -21.22 -5.60 -2.50
C ILE A 337 -20.87 -5.39 -1.02
N VAL A 338 -19.62 -5.67 -0.64
CA VAL A 338 -19.13 -5.55 0.73
C VAL A 338 -17.88 -4.67 0.79
N GLN A 339 -17.59 -4.10 1.94
CA GLN A 339 -16.37 -3.32 2.17
C GLN A 339 -15.15 -4.18 1.86
N GLY A 340 -14.16 -3.59 1.17
CA GLY A 340 -13.00 -4.27 0.63
C GLY A 340 -13.14 -4.63 -0.86
N MET A 341 -14.36 -4.69 -1.43
CA MET A 341 -14.56 -4.82 -2.88
C MET A 341 -14.38 -3.51 -3.64
N SER A 342 -14.25 -2.37 -2.96
CA SER A 342 -13.90 -1.10 -3.59
C SER A 342 -12.62 -1.24 -4.40
N GLY A 343 -12.63 -0.79 -5.68
CA GLY A 343 -11.57 -0.99 -6.65
C GLY A 343 -11.75 -2.24 -7.53
N SER A 344 -12.71 -3.12 -7.28
CA SER A 344 -12.99 -4.24 -8.18
C SER A 344 -13.29 -3.72 -9.59
N PRO A 345 -12.49 -4.05 -10.64
CA PRO A 345 -12.72 -3.53 -11.98
C PRO A 345 -14.06 -3.99 -12.55
N ILE A 346 -14.75 -3.07 -13.21
CA ILE A 346 -15.98 -3.35 -13.97
C ILE A 346 -15.61 -3.57 -15.42
N LEU A 347 -16.02 -4.73 -15.95
CA LEU A 347 -15.72 -5.17 -17.31
C LEU A 347 -17.02 -5.23 -18.14
N GLN A 348 -17.02 -4.62 -19.32
CA GLN A 348 -18.12 -4.69 -20.28
C GLN A 348 -17.55 -4.77 -21.68
N ASP A 349 -18.09 -5.65 -22.51
CA ASP A 349 -17.74 -5.82 -23.93
C ASP A 349 -16.22 -5.96 -24.21
N GLY A 350 -15.48 -6.63 -23.27
CA GLY A 350 -14.04 -6.83 -23.39
C GLY A 350 -13.18 -5.61 -23.01
N LYS A 351 -13.76 -4.59 -22.39
CA LYS A 351 -13.09 -3.37 -21.94
C LYS A 351 -13.17 -3.22 -20.41
N ILE A 352 -12.22 -2.53 -19.79
CA ILE A 352 -12.33 -2.03 -18.43
C ILE A 352 -13.07 -0.70 -18.52
N VAL A 353 -14.27 -0.62 -17.93
CA VAL A 353 -15.13 0.56 -18.03
C VAL A 353 -15.18 1.37 -16.72
N GLY A 354 -14.75 0.77 -15.61
CA GLY A 354 -14.79 1.43 -14.31
C GLY A 354 -14.33 0.54 -13.18
N ALA A 355 -14.58 0.99 -11.96
CA ALA A 355 -14.33 0.23 -10.73
C ALA A 355 -15.50 0.41 -9.74
N VAL A 356 -15.77 -0.63 -8.95
CA VAL A 356 -16.73 -0.56 -7.84
C VAL A 356 -16.22 0.39 -6.78
N THR A 357 -17.08 1.25 -6.25
CA THR A 357 -16.71 2.25 -5.22
C THR A 357 -17.49 2.06 -3.93
N HIS A 358 -18.79 2.25 -3.95
CA HIS A 358 -19.62 2.26 -2.75
C HIS A 358 -20.79 1.29 -2.87
N VAL A 359 -21.18 0.70 -1.73
CA VAL A 359 -22.40 -0.10 -1.60
C VAL A 359 -23.58 0.76 -1.17
N PHE A 360 -24.76 0.45 -1.60
CA PHE A 360 -25.98 1.07 -1.08
C PHE A 360 -26.29 0.54 0.32
N VAL A 361 -26.39 1.43 1.30
CA VAL A 361 -26.61 1.03 2.70
C VAL A 361 -27.92 0.24 2.86
N GLN A 362 -28.96 0.60 2.12
CA GLN A 362 -30.29 -0.04 2.20
C GLN A 362 -30.44 -1.30 1.33
N ASP A 363 -29.52 -1.55 0.40
CA ASP A 363 -29.59 -2.68 -0.53
C ASP A 363 -28.18 -3.09 -0.96
N SER A 364 -27.56 -4.02 -0.23
CA SER A 364 -26.21 -4.49 -0.50
C SER A 364 -26.02 -5.12 -1.89
N THR A 365 -27.11 -5.50 -2.57
CA THR A 365 -27.01 -6.00 -3.94
C THR A 365 -26.74 -4.92 -4.96
N LYS A 366 -26.81 -3.63 -4.57
CA LYS A 366 -26.56 -2.47 -5.41
C LYS A 366 -25.36 -1.68 -4.91
N GLY A 367 -24.76 -0.94 -5.83
CA GLY A 367 -23.67 -0.03 -5.51
C GLY A 367 -23.36 0.93 -6.64
N TYR A 368 -22.35 1.73 -6.39
CA TYR A 368 -21.80 2.69 -7.33
C TYR A 368 -20.47 2.20 -7.90
N GLY A 369 -20.10 2.79 -9.03
CA GLY A 369 -18.78 2.69 -9.62
C GLY A 369 -18.35 4.03 -10.21
N ILE A 370 -17.02 4.19 -10.29
CA ILE A 370 -16.35 5.28 -10.98
C ILE A 370 -16.05 4.87 -12.43
N PHE A 371 -16.02 5.81 -13.35
CA PHE A 371 -15.51 5.60 -14.69
C PHE A 371 -14.00 5.37 -14.68
N ILE A 372 -13.51 4.45 -15.51
CA ILE A 372 -12.09 4.18 -15.62
C ILE A 372 -11.29 5.42 -16.08
N GLU A 373 -11.87 6.23 -16.97
CA GLU A 373 -11.26 7.49 -17.45
C GLU A 373 -10.94 8.41 -16.29
N ASN A 374 -11.84 8.60 -15.32
CA ASN A 374 -11.61 9.46 -14.16
C ASN A 374 -10.46 8.94 -13.27
N MET A 375 -10.24 7.63 -13.25
CA MET A 375 -9.08 7.07 -12.53
C MET A 375 -7.78 7.28 -13.32
N LEU A 376 -7.83 7.20 -14.66
CA LEU A 376 -6.64 7.34 -15.50
C LEU A 376 -6.11 8.77 -15.55
N GLU A 377 -6.96 9.78 -15.40
CA GLU A 377 -6.56 11.20 -15.33
C GLU A 377 -5.51 11.46 -14.25
N ASN A 378 -5.51 10.68 -13.16
CA ASN A 378 -4.53 10.82 -12.06
C ASN A 378 -3.20 10.07 -12.26
N LEU A 379 -3.00 9.39 -13.38
CA LEU A 379 -1.71 8.78 -13.75
C LEU A 379 -0.87 9.71 -14.63
N ASP A 380 -1.49 10.71 -15.24
CA ASP A 380 -0.86 11.63 -16.18
C ASP A 380 -0.31 12.89 -15.48
N GLU A 381 -0.56 13.06 -14.18
CA GLU A 381 -0.04 14.13 -13.30
C GLU A 381 1.23 13.67 -12.54
#